data_c6b668248672d2d5abb8afc3b271da97
#
_entry.id   c6b668248672d2d5abb8afc3b271da97
#
_cell.length_a   1.000
_cell.length_b   1.000
_cell.length_c   1.000
_cell.angle_alpha   90.00
_cell.angle_beta   90.00
_cell.angle_gamma   90.00
#
_symmetry.space_group_name_H-M   'P 1'
#
loop_
_entity.id
_entity.type
_entity.pdbx_description
1 polymer ?
#
loop_
_entity_poly.entity_id
_entity_poly.type
_entity_poly.pdbx_seq_one_letter_code
_entity_poly.pdbx_strand_id
1 'polypeptide(L)'
;MAEGLDLTRDFNYFQSIWEAKKNGEFKHTAKVWDSRADDWEKELAKDGSFRKSLDERVKKVTEYLQAHQLLQAGSEVLDIGCGLGRFVAEFAKTCGHVTGIDLSGRMLEVGADYARECGLHNVTFLAGDFGEFDLAELGWEGKFDLVFTSITPAVGTVETLAKAMKISRGYCFNSCFICWEDELEKQIAGEVFHREYAPSLNSHGRGFYSLFNLLWLMGYFPETSYHLQEQLEYVDADEDLARYYAKCFSDDMLADEENIRCVHEYLKEHAGADGTILRQYKRWYGWILWDVRTRLDRIAAI
;
A
#
# COMPACT_ATOMS: atom_id res chain seq x y z
N MET A 1 -12.17 -37.45 -19.14
CA MET A 1 -12.63 -37.01 -17.82
C MET A 1 -11.82 -35.78 -17.52
N ALA A 2 -12.44 -34.62 -17.30
CA ALA A 2 -11.70 -33.44 -16.85
C ALA A 2 -11.06 -33.80 -15.51
N GLU A 3 -9.74 -33.68 -15.41
CA GLU A 3 -9.05 -33.77 -14.12
C GLU A 3 -9.73 -32.78 -13.18
N GLY A 4 -10.23 -33.28 -12.05
CA GLY A 4 -10.86 -32.43 -11.04
C GLY A 4 -9.91 -31.30 -10.64
N LEU A 5 -10.43 -30.09 -10.42
CA LEU A 5 -9.69 -28.95 -9.91
C LEU A 5 -8.91 -29.37 -8.67
N ASP A 6 -7.58 -29.34 -8.74
CA ASP A 6 -6.72 -29.57 -7.59
C ASP A 6 -6.56 -28.25 -6.82
N LEU A 7 -7.54 -27.96 -5.97
CA LEU A 7 -7.62 -26.70 -5.21
C LEU A 7 -6.41 -26.52 -4.30
N THR A 8 -5.81 -27.62 -3.80
CA THR A 8 -4.62 -27.55 -2.94
C THR A 8 -3.39 -27.10 -3.73
N ARG A 9 -3.21 -27.63 -4.94
CA ARG A 9 -2.12 -27.21 -5.84
C ARG A 9 -2.26 -25.74 -6.20
N ASP A 10 -3.47 -25.31 -6.55
CA ASP A 10 -3.73 -23.93 -6.96
C ASP A 10 -3.55 -22.99 -5.77
N PHE A 11 -3.97 -23.38 -4.56
CA PHE A 11 -3.72 -22.61 -3.34
C PHE A 11 -2.22 -22.42 -3.08
N ASN A 12 -1.43 -23.50 -3.10
CA ASN A 12 0.01 -23.47 -2.89
C ASN A 12 0.72 -22.59 -3.95
N TYR A 13 0.24 -22.61 -5.19
CA TYR A 13 0.73 -21.75 -6.26
C TYR A 13 0.53 -20.27 -5.93
N PHE A 14 -0.69 -19.85 -5.59
CA PHE A 14 -0.98 -18.46 -5.25
C PHE A 14 -0.32 -18.02 -3.94
N GLN A 15 -0.22 -18.91 -2.96
CA GLN A 15 0.54 -18.66 -1.74
C GLN A 15 2.01 -18.37 -2.07
N SER A 16 2.64 -19.19 -2.89
CA SER A 16 4.04 -18.98 -3.27
C SER A 16 4.29 -17.64 -3.95
N ILE A 17 3.36 -17.17 -4.79
CA ILE A 17 3.42 -15.86 -5.42
C ILE A 17 3.19 -14.73 -4.40
N TRP A 18 2.22 -14.91 -3.49
CA TRP A 18 1.90 -13.94 -2.45
C TRP A 18 3.08 -13.69 -1.51
N GLU A 19 3.71 -14.78 -1.07
CA GLU A 19 4.80 -14.76 -0.10
C GLU A 19 6.17 -14.50 -0.72
N ALA A 20 6.34 -14.66 -2.04
CA ALA A 20 7.61 -14.40 -2.73
C ALA A 20 8.15 -12.98 -2.50
N LYS A 21 7.26 -12.01 -2.26
CA LYS A 21 7.65 -10.64 -1.92
C LYS A 21 8.39 -10.52 -0.58
N LYS A 22 8.21 -11.47 0.33
CA LYS A 22 8.88 -11.47 1.64
C LYS A 22 10.35 -11.87 1.55
N ASN A 23 10.71 -12.60 0.49
CA ASN A 23 12.07 -13.12 0.27
C ASN A 23 12.97 -12.15 -0.53
N GLY A 24 12.47 -10.96 -0.88
CA GLY A 24 13.25 -9.92 -1.52
C GLY A 24 14.29 -9.30 -0.56
N GLU A 25 15.34 -8.69 -1.13
CA GLU A 25 16.45 -8.08 -0.38
C GLU A 25 16.03 -6.92 0.53
N PHE A 26 14.83 -6.36 0.35
CA PHE A 26 14.33 -5.26 1.17
C PHE A 26 13.85 -5.75 2.54
N LYS A 27 14.68 -5.53 3.56
CA LYS A 27 14.32 -5.83 4.95
C LYS A 27 13.37 -4.75 5.47
N HIS A 28 12.12 -5.10 5.66
CA HIS A 28 11.12 -4.26 6.32
C HIS A 28 11.39 -4.19 7.82
N THR A 29 12.38 -3.39 8.25
CA THR A 29 12.69 -3.18 9.67
C THR A 29 12.12 -1.86 10.16
N ALA A 30 11.88 -1.73 11.47
CA ALA A 30 11.43 -0.48 12.09
C ALA A 30 12.34 0.69 11.69
N LYS A 31 13.67 0.50 11.74
CA LYS A 31 14.64 1.54 11.38
C LYS A 31 14.48 2.08 9.95
N VAL A 32 14.16 1.20 8.98
CA VAL A 32 13.93 1.61 7.58
C VAL A 32 12.66 2.45 7.48
N TRP A 33 11.60 2.05 8.16
CA TRP A 33 10.34 2.78 8.17
C TRP A 33 10.42 4.08 8.97
N ASP A 34 11.21 4.13 10.07
CA ASP A 34 11.46 5.37 10.82
C ASP A 34 12.12 6.43 9.93
N SER A 35 13.14 6.03 9.14
CA SER A 35 13.78 6.95 8.19
C SER A 35 12.80 7.46 7.12
N ARG A 36 11.90 6.60 6.63
CA ARG A 36 10.86 7.02 5.68
C ARG A 36 9.81 7.93 6.29
N ALA A 37 9.52 7.78 7.58
CA ALA A 37 8.58 8.64 8.28
C ALA A 37 9.01 10.11 8.23
N ASP A 38 10.30 10.39 8.49
CA ASP A 38 10.85 11.75 8.45
C ASP A 38 10.79 12.36 7.04
N ASP A 39 11.05 11.54 6.00
CA ASP A 39 10.96 12.00 4.62
C ASP A 39 9.50 12.28 4.21
N TRP A 40 8.57 11.40 4.57
CA TRP A 40 7.17 11.57 4.26
C TRP A 40 6.52 12.72 5.03
N GLU A 41 6.93 12.97 6.28
CA GLU A 41 6.48 14.12 7.05
C GLU A 41 6.89 15.43 6.36
N LYS A 42 8.14 15.53 5.90
CA LYS A 42 8.63 16.69 5.14
C LYS A 42 7.85 16.88 3.83
N GLU A 43 7.58 15.80 3.11
CA GLU A 43 6.78 15.87 1.88
C GLU A 43 5.32 16.26 2.13
N LEU A 44 4.72 15.81 3.25
CA LEU A 44 3.38 16.22 3.66
C LEU A 44 3.30 17.69 4.10
N ALA A 45 4.38 18.25 4.60
CA ALA A 45 4.45 19.67 4.96
C ALA A 45 4.45 20.59 3.72
N LYS A 46 4.85 20.05 2.55
CA LYS A 46 4.79 20.76 1.27
C LYS A 46 3.38 20.65 0.68
N ASP A 47 2.91 21.69 -0.01
CA ASP A 47 1.68 21.62 -0.83
C ASP A 47 1.97 21.00 -2.20
N GLY A 48 2.62 19.83 -2.17
CA GLY A 48 3.11 19.10 -3.33
C GLY A 48 2.20 17.96 -3.78
N SER A 49 2.62 17.29 -4.83
CA SER A 49 1.92 16.15 -5.44
C SER A 49 1.76 14.96 -4.50
N PHE A 50 2.75 14.71 -3.62
CA PHE A 50 2.69 13.63 -2.64
C PHE A 50 1.49 13.79 -1.69
N ARG A 51 1.32 14.98 -1.12
CA ARG A 51 0.19 15.30 -0.25
C ARG A 51 -1.14 15.19 -0.98
N LYS A 52 -1.25 15.83 -2.16
CA LYS A 52 -2.48 15.78 -2.99
C LYS A 52 -2.87 14.36 -3.37
N SER A 53 -1.89 13.55 -3.77
CA SER A 53 -2.08 12.14 -4.12
C SER A 53 -2.57 11.31 -2.93
N LEU A 54 -2.00 11.52 -1.74
CA LEU A 54 -2.41 10.83 -0.52
C LEU A 54 -3.81 11.26 -0.08
N ASP A 55 -4.10 12.56 -0.07
CA ASP A 55 -5.40 13.10 0.33
C ASP A 55 -6.51 12.62 -0.62
N GLU A 56 -6.27 12.57 -1.93
CA GLU A 56 -7.20 12.01 -2.91
C GLU A 56 -7.46 10.51 -2.66
N ARG A 57 -6.41 9.74 -2.38
CA ARG A 57 -6.55 8.31 -2.08
C ARG A 57 -7.34 8.09 -0.80
N VAL A 58 -7.02 8.82 0.28
CA VAL A 58 -7.75 8.75 1.54
C VAL A 58 -9.23 9.07 1.31
N LYS A 59 -9.53 10.13 0.58
CA LYS A 59 -10.89 10.53 0.24
C LYS A 59 -11.64 9.43 -0.51
N LYS A 60 -11.08 8.93 -1.62
CA LYS A 60 -11.72 7.91 -2.47
C LYS A 60 -12.00 6.61 -1.73
N VAL A 61 -11.04 6.15 -0.92
CA VAL A 61 -11.21 4.94 -0.10
C VAL A 61 -12.27 5.15 0.97
N THR A 62 -12.27 6.30 1.64
CA THR A 62 -13.28 6.63 2.64
C THR A 62 -14.68 6.67 2.04
N GLU A 63 -14.86 7.32 0.90
CA GLU A 63 -16.14 7.37 0.17
C GLU A 63 -16.62 5.96 -0.22
N TYR A 64 -15.72 5.10 -0.71
CA TYR A 64 -16.02 3.71 -1.03
C TYR A 64 -16.50 2.92 0.20
N LEU A 65 -15.76 2.99 1.31
CA LEU A 65 -16.12 2.28 2.54
C LEU A 65 -17.42 2.82 3.18
N GLN A 66 -17.68 4.13 3.07
CA GLN A 66 -18.94 4.75 3.51
C GLN A 66 -20.13 4.29 2.65
N ALA A 67 -19.95 4.19 1.34
CA ALA A 67 -21.00 3.67 0.43
C ALA A 67 -21.36 2.21 0.77
N HIS A 68 -20.41 1.41 1.27
CA HIS A 68 -20.64 0.05 1.79
C HIS A 68 -21.10 0.04 3.27
N GLN A 69 -21.35 1.18 3.88
CA GLN A 69 -21.82 1.32 5.27
C GLN A 69 -20.84 0.69 6.30
N LEU A 70 -19.54 0.69 6.03
CA LEU A 70 -18.53 0.11 6.89
C LEU A 70 -17.94 1.10 7.91
N LEU A 71 -18.09 2.40 7.66
CA LEU A 71 -17.64 3.47 8.55
C LEU A 71 -18.87 4.10 9.21
N GLN A 72 -19.27 3.59 10.36
CA GLN A 72 -20.45 4.02 11.14
C GLN A 72 -20.04 4.55 12.51
N ALA A 73 -20.90 5.34 13.15
CA ALA A 73 -20.62 5.95 14.46
C ALA A 73 -20.30 4.95 15.60
N GLY A 74 -20.71 3.69 15.46
CA GLY A 74 -20.39 2.62 16.42
C GLY A 74 -19.31 1.65 15.95
N SER A 75 -18.73 1.85 14.76
CA SER A 75 -17.75 0.91 14.20
C SER A 75 -16.41 0.97 14.93
N GLU A 76 -15.86 -0.22 15.20
CA GLU A 76 -14.48 -0.45 15.63
C GLU A 76 -13.65 -0.80 14.40
N VAL A 77 -12.65 0.00 14.07
CA VAL A 77 -11.82 -0.18 12.87
C VAL A 77 -10.36 -0.41 13.26
N LEU A 78 -9.70 -1.34 12.57
CA LEU A 78 -8.26 -1.56 12.69
C LEU A 78 -7.58 -1.25 11.36
N ASP A 79 -6.57 -0.38 11.36
CA ASP A 79 -5.66 -0.11 10.23
C ASP A 79 -4.31 -0.76 10.49
N ILE A 80 -3.98 -1.82 9.74
CA ILE A 80 -2.72 -2.56 9.87
C ILE A 80 -1.69 -2.00 8.90
N GLY A 81 -0.57 -1.52 9.44
CA GLY A 81 0.45 -0.78 8.70
C GLY A 81 -0.03 0.63 8.38
N CYS A 82 -0.51 1.33 9.41
CA CYS A 82 -1.22 2.61 9.27
C CYS A 82 -0.31 3.78 8.86
N GLY A 83 1.02 3.60 8.90
CA GLY A 83 1.99 4.64 8.55
C GLY A 83 1.73 5.93 9.33
N LEU A 84 1.68 7.06 8.63
CA LEU A 84 1.44 8.40 9.21
C LEU A 84 -0.02 8.63 9.67
N GLY A 85 -0.82 7.59 9.84
CA GLY A 85 -2.15 7.65 10.45
C GLY A 85 -3.22 8.43 9.68
N ARG A 86 -3.03 8.69 8.38
CA ARG A 86 -3.97 9.50 7.59
C ARG A 86 -5.34 8.83 7.45
N PHE A 87 -5.39 7.52 7.23
CA PHE A 87 -6.64 6.75 7.23
C PHE A 87 -7.24 6.64 8.63
N VAL A 88 -6.40 6.41 9.65
CA VAL A 88 -6.84 6.37 11.06
C VAL A 88 -7.58 7.66 11.41
N ALA A 89 -6.97 8.82 11.12
CA ALA A 89 -7.58 10.12 11.39
C ALA A 89 -8.86 10.35 10.58
N GLU A 90 -8.89 9.96 9.30
CA GLU A 90 -10.09 10.16 8.47
C GLU A 90 -11.25 9.28 8.93
N PHE A 91 -11.01 8.01 9.23
CA PHE A 91 -12.04 7.09 9.71
C PHE A 91 -12.56 7.47 11.10
N ALA A 92 -11.70 8.00 11.97
CA ALA A 92 -12.07 8.44 13.32
C ALA A 92 -13.07 9.62 13.33
N LYS A 93 -13.22 10.35 12.22
CA LYS A 93 -14.25 11.40 12.10
C LYS A 93 -15.67 10.85 12.12
N THR A 94 -15.86 9.58 11.78
CA THR A 94 -17.18 8.94 11.66
C THR A 94 -17.33 7.68 12.50
N CYS A 95 -16.23 6.95 12.78
CA CYS A 95 -16.27 5.70 13.52
C CYS A 95 -16.26 5.90 15.04
N GLY A 96 -16.70 4.87 15.79
CA GLY A 96 -16.66 4.87 17.25
C GLY A 96 -15.23 4.87 17.77
N HIS A 97 -14.38 4.00 17.22
CA HIS A 97 -12.96 3.95 17.56
C HIS A 97 -12.13 3.41 16.41
N VAL A 98 -10.94 3.96 16.23
CA VAL A 98 -9.98 3.47 15.22
C VAL A 98 -8.64 3.15 15.88
N THR A 99 -8.15 1.94 15.64
CA THR A 99 -6.83 1.50 16.08
C THR A 99 -5.90 1.45 14.88
N GLY A 100 -4.73 2.05 14.97
CA GLY A 100 -3.66 1.96 13.98
C GLY A 100 -2.50 1.14 14.52
N ILE A 101 -1.96 0.23 13.72
CA ILE A 101 -0.73 -0.51 14.04
C ILE A 101 0.32 -0.17 12.99
N ASP A 102 1.54 0.08 13.44
CA ASP A 102 2.70 0.14 12.54
C ASP A 102 3.96 -0.39 13.24
N LEU A 103 4.89 -0.89 12.45
CA LEU A 103 6.19 -1.35 12.92
C LEU A 103 7.07 -0.18 13.36
N SER A 104 6.88 1.00 12.76
CA SER A 104 7.64 2.21 13.01
C SER A 104 7.03 3.05 14.12
N GLY A 105 7.76 3.20 15.22
CA GLY A 105 7.36 4.12 16.29
C GLY A 105 7.28 5.56 15.80
N ARG A 106 8.17 5.97 14.90
CA ARG A 106 8.20 7.33 14.34
C ARG A 106 6.97 7.63 13.47
N MET A 107 6.51 6.65 12.66
CA MET A 107 5.24 6.78 11.92
C MET A 107 4.07 7.06 12.86
N LEU A 108 4.01 6.31 13.97
CA LEU A 108 2.94 6.45 14.94
C LEU A 108 2.98 7.76 15.71
N GLU A 109 4.16 8.29 16.02
CA GLU A 109 4.31 9.62 16.62
C GLU A 109 3.70 10.70 15.71
N VAL A 110 4.08 10.72 14.43
CA VAL A 110 3.53 11.66 13.45
C VAL A 110 2.02 11.48 13.29
N GLY A 111 1.53 10.23 13.24
CA GLY A 111 0.10 9.93 13.17
C GLY A 111 -0.68 10.41 14.40
N ALA A 112 -0.12 10.24 15.59
CA ALA A 112 -0.73 10.68 16.84
C ALA A 112 -0.79 12.22 16.92
N ASP A 113 0.28 12.90 16.49
CA ASP A 113 0.32 14.36 16.43
C ASP A 113 -0.73 14.88 15.45
N TYR A 114 -0.81 14.29 14.25
CA TYR A 114 -1.81 14.65 13.27
C TYR A 114 -3.25 14.43 13.77
N ALA A 115 -3.53 13.29 14.41
CA ALA A 115 -4.85 13.03 14.99
C ALA A 115 -5.21 14.05 16.09
N ARG A 116 -4.24 14.45 16.90
CA ARG A 116 -4.41 15.50 17.95
C ARG A 116 -4.70 16.87 17.33
N GLU A 117 -3.97 17.24 16.27
CA GLU A 117 -4.22 18.47 15.52
C GLU A 117 -5.63 18.52 14.91
N CYS A 118 -6.14 17.36 14.49
CA CYS A 118 -7.51 17.19 14.01
C CYS A 118 -8.57 17.16 15.14
N GLY A 119 -8.17 17.24 16.42
CA GLY A 119 -9.08 17.18 17.56
C GLY A 119 -9.71 15.81 17.81
N LEU A 120 -9.08 14.73 17.37
CA LEU A 120 -9.59 13.36 17.48
C LEU A 120 -9.13 12.72 18.80
N HIS A 121 -10.06 12.08 19.51
CA HIS A 121 -9.81 11.43 20.81
C HIS A 121 -10.17 9.95 20.82
N ASN A 122 -10.73 9.45 19.73
CA ASN A 122 -11.18 8.07 19.53
C ASN A 122 -10.21 7.26 18.66
N VAL A 123 -8.93 7.50 18.84
CA VAL A 123 -7.84 6.79 18.14
C VAL A 123 -6.87 6.15 19.12
N THR A 124 -6.32 4.99 18.74
CA THR A 124 -5.24 4.33 19.47
C THR A 124 -4.16 3.94 18.47
N PHE A 125 -2.89 4.17 18.82
CA PHE A 125 -1.75 3.74 18.01
C PHE A 125 -0.92 2.73 18.78
N LEU A 126 -0.55 1.61 18.14
CA LEU A 126 0.22 0.52 18.74
C LEU A 126 1.42 0.18 17.87
N ALA A 127 2.62 0.27 18.45
CA ALA A 127 3.86 -0.07 17.78
C ALA A 127 4.11 -1.58 17.85
N GLY A 128 4.46 -2.19 16.70
CA GLY A 128 4.87 -3.58 16.65
C GLY A 128 4.64 -4.24 15.30
N ASP A 129 5.24 -5.41 15.14
CA ASP A 129 4.96 -6.29 14.01
C ASP A 129 3.61 -6.97 14.22
N PHE A 130 2.68 -6.77 13.30
CA PHE A 130 1.35 -7.40 13.38
C PHE A 130 1.44 -8.93 13.47
N GLY A 131 2.43 -9.54 12.81
CA GLY A 131 2.67 -10.98 12.91
C GLY A 131 2.91 -11.45 14.34
N GLU A 132 3.56 -10.66 15.18
CA GLU A 132 3.98 -11.01 16.53
C GLU A 132 2.91 -10.74 17.63
N PHE A 133 1.86 -9.98 17.34
CA PHE A 133 0.82 -9.69 18.35
C PHE A 133 0.09 -10.95 18.79
N ASP A 134 -0.06 -11.16 20.11
CA ASP A 134 -0.94 -12.18 20.68
C ASP A 134 -2.39 -11.68 20.72
N LEU A 135 -3.22 -12.25 19.87
CA LEU A 135 -4.63 -11.85 19.75
C LEU A 135 -5.44 -12.15 20.99
N ALA A 136 -5.09 -13.22 21.71
CA ALA A 136 -5.82 -13.64 22.92
C ALA A 136 -5.51 -12.69 24.08
N GLU A 137 -4.24 -12.31 24.27
CA GLU A 137 -3.84 -11.32 25.28
C GLU A 137 -4.48 -9.95 25.02
N LEU A 138 -4.60 -9.55 23.75
CA LEU A 138 -5.23 -8.30 23.36
C LEU A 138 -6.77 -8.35 23.36
N GLY A 139 -7.37 -9.54 23.45
CA GLY A 139 -8.81 -9.70 23.34
C GLY A 139 -9.37 -9.27 21.98
N TRP A 140 -8.63 -9.55 20.90
CA TRP A 140 -8.95 -9.01 19.57
C TRP A 140 -9.72 -9.97 18.67
N GLU A 141 -9.93 -11.20 19.04
CA GLU A 141 -10.73 -12.14 18.24
C GLU A 141 -12.15 -11.59 18.03
N GLY A 142 -12.53 -11.41 16.76
CA GLY A 142 -13.84 -10.87 16.39
C GLY A 142 -14.15 -9.48 16.95
N LYS A 143 -13.13 -8.65 17.16
CA LYS A 143 -13.30 -7.33 17.78
C LYS A 143 -13.72 -6.25 16.77
N PHE A 144 -13.11 -6.23 15.59
CA PHE A 144 -13.24 -5.11 14.66
C PHE A 144 -14.31 -5.36 13.60
N ASP A 145 -15.13 -4.34 13.33
CA ASP A 145 -16.12 -4.37 12.24
C ASP A 145 -15.44 -4.33 10.88
N LEU A 146 -14.35 -3.59 10.80
CA LEU A 146 -13.50 -3.49 9.60
C LEU A 146 -12.03 -3.64 9.98
N VAL A 147 -11.35 -4.57 9.31
CA VAL A 147 -9.89 -4.66 9.30
C VAL A 147 -9.40 -4.13 7.96
N PHE A 148 -8.66 -3.05 8.01
CA PHE A 148 -8.20 -2.28 6.86
C PHE A 148 -6.69 -2.44 6.67
N THR A 149 -6.27 -2.56 5.42
CA THR A 149 -4.87 -2.57 5.00
C THR A 149 -4.70 -1.76 3.72
N SER A 150 -3.71 -0.90 3.63
CA SER A 150 -3.45 -0.12 2.42
C SER A 150 -1.96 0.02 2.15
N ILE A 151 -1.50 -0.60 1.06
CA ILE A 151 -0.12 -0.52 0.56
C ILE A 151 0.91 -0.84 1.67
N THR A 152 0.63 -1.88 2.42
CA THR A 152 1.47 -2.31 3.54
C THR A 152 2.00 -3.73 3.33
N PRO A 153 3.24 -4.03 3.74
CA PRO A 153 3.76 -5.39 3.79
C PRO A 153 3.34 -6.17 5.05
N ALA A 154 2.67 -5.53 6.02
CA ALA A 154 2.33 -6.12 7.31
C ALA A 154 1.42 -7.36 7.20
N VAL A 155 0.59 -7.43 6.14
CA VAL A 155 -0.22 -8.60 5.80
C VAL A 155 0.30 -9.17 4.48
N GLY A 156 1.38 -9.93 4.54
CA GLY A 156 2.10 -10.45 3.37
C GLY A 156 2.24 -11.98 3.33
N THR A 157 1.61 -12.71 4.25
CA THR A 157 1.60 -14.18 4.29
C THR A 157 0.19 -14.68 4.55
N VAL A 158 -0.08 -15.95 4.19
CA VAL A 158 -1.37 -16.60 4.49
C VAL A 158 -1.64 -16.60 6.00
N GLU A 159 -0.61 -16.74 6.82
CA GLU A 159 -0.72 -16.69 8.27
C GLU A 159 -1.19 -15.31 8.76
N THR A 160 -0.55 -14.22 8.32
CA THR A 160 -0.96 -12.86 8.69
C THR A 160 -2.30 -12.48 8.09
N LEU A 161 -2.66 -13.01 6.91
CA LEU A 161 -3.98 -12.86 6.32
C LEU A 161 -5.06 -13.55 7.16
N ALA A 162 -4.83 -14.81 7.56
CA ALA A 162 -5.73 -15.55 8.44
C ALA A 162 -5.89 -14.86 9.81
N LYS A 163 -4.79 -14.33 10.34
CA LYS A 163 -4.77 -13.53 11.57
C LYS A 163 -5.63 -12.25 11.42
N ALA A 164 -5.49 -11.51 10.32
CA ALA A 164 -6.31 -10.32 10.04
C ALA A 164 -7.81 -10.67 9.91
N MET A 165 -8.15 -11.79 9.27
CA MET A 165 -9.54 -12.25 9.20
C MET A 165 -10.10 -12.68 10.55
N LYS A 166 -9.30 -13.33 11.41
CA LYS A 166 -9.72 -13.80 12.73
C LYS A 166 -10.11 -12.66 13.69
N ILE A 167 -9.49 -11.50 13.55
CA ILE A 167 -9.80 -10.33 14.38
C ILE A 167 -10.98 -9.52 13.85
N SER A 168 -11.43 -9.74 12.62
CA SER A 168 -12.63 -9.13 12.06
C SER A 168 -13.88 -9.90 12.47
N ARG A 169 -14.93 -9.17 12.85
CA ARG A 169 -16.31 -9.69 12.99
C ARG A 169 -17.21 -9.33 11.81
N GLY A 170 -16.67 -8.63 10.82
CA GLY A 170 -17.42 -8.09 9.68
C GLY A 170 -16.64 -8.20 8.38
N TYR A 171 -15.89 -7.19 8.08
CA TYR A 171 -15.23 -7.05 6.78
C TYR A 171 -13.72 -6.89 6.92
N CYS A 172 -13.02 -7.34 5.86
CA CYS A 172 -11.64 -6.98 5.63
C CYS A 172 -11.51 -6.25 4.30
N PHE A 173 -10.61 -5.27 4.25
CA PHE A 173 -10.32 -4.48 3.06
C PHE A 173 -8.81 -4.45 2.80
N ASN A 174 -8.44 -4.61 1.54
CA ASN A 174 -7.06 -4.43 1.10
C ASN A 174 -6.98 -3.51 -0.10
N SER A 175 -6.08 -2.52 -0.04
CA SER A 175 -5.68 -1.71 -1.18
C SER A 175 -4.22 -1.95 -1.51
N CYS A 176 -3.92 -2.21 -2.76
CA CYS A 176 -2.55 -2.39 -3.23
C CYS A 176 -2.31 -1.74 -4.59
N PHE A 177 -1.06 -1.49 -4.92
CA PHE A 177 -0.67 -1.12 -6.27
C PHE A 177 -0.81 -2.31 -7.22
N ILE A 178 -1.37 -2.06 -8.41
CA ILE A 178 -1.41 -3.02 -9.50
C ILE A 178 -0.31 -2.72 -10.51
N CYS A 179 -0.26 -1.46 -10.96
CA CYS A 179 0.64 -1.02 -12.01
C CYS A 179 0.85 0.49 -11.89
N TRP A 180 1.99 0.97 -12.33
CA TRP A 180 2.19 2.38 -12.61
C TRP A 180 2.89 2.58 -13.94
N GLU A 181 2.62 3.71 -14.56
CA GLU A 181 3.28 4.19 -15.76
C GLU A 181 3.79 5.60 -15.48
N ASP A 182 5.03 5.90 -15.83
CA ASP A 182 5.63 7.23 -15.74
C ASP A 182 6.23 7.56 -17.11
N GLU A 183 5.67 8.55 -17.79
CA GLU A 183 6.10 8.90 -19.15
C GLU A 183 7.53 9.44 -19.19
N LEU A 184 7.98 10.12 -18.14
CA LEU A 184 9.36 10.59 -18.04
C LEU A 184 10.33 9.42 -17.82
N GLU A 185 9.96 8.45 -16.96
CA GLU A 185 10.72 7.21 -16.79
C GLU A 185 10.86 6.44 -18.12
N LYS A 186 9.77 6.37 -18.89
CA LYS A 186 9.74 5.71 -20.20
C LYS A 186 10.64 6.40 -21.22
N GLN A 187 10.66 7.74 -21.26
CA GLN A 187 11.55 8.50 -22.13
C GLN A 187 13.02 8.29 -21.72
N ILE A 188 13.34 8.36 -20.43
CA ILE A 188 14.69 8.11 -19.90
C ILE A 188 15.13 6.67 -20.21
N ALA A 189 14.25 5.68 -20.08
CA ALA A 189 14.56 4.28 -20.43
C ALA A 189 15.01 4.16 -21.89
N GLY A 190 14.28 4.78 -22.82
CA GLY A 190 14.57 4.70 -24.25
C GLY A 190 15.76 5.55 -24.66
N GLU A 191 15.84 6.79 -24.22
CA GLU A 191 16.79 7.78 -24.74
C GLU A 191 18.14 7.76 -24.01
N VAL A 192 18.13 7.52 -22.67
CA VAL A 192 19.36 7.50 -21.87
C VAL A 192 19.93 6.09 -21.75
N PHE A 193 19.08 5.10 -21.43
CA PHE A 193 19.55 3.75 -21.14
C PHE A 193 19.37 2.75 -22.29
N HIS A 194 18.74 3.17 -23.41
CA HIS A 194 18.46 2.33 -24.59
C HIS A 194 17.77 1.00 -24.20
N ARG A 195 16.87 1.07 -23.22
CA ARG A 195 16.10 -0.08 -22.70
C ARG A 195 14.63 0.04 -23.08
N GLU A 196 13.99 -1.09 -23.30
CA GLU A 196 12.55 -1.14 -23.45
C GLU A 196 11.90 -0.88 -22.09
N TYR A 197 10.98 0.07 -22.02
CA TYR A 197 10.21 0.34 -20.82
C TYR A 197 9.14 -0.73 -20.64
N ALA A 198 9.20 -1.46 -19.55
CA ALA A 198 8.15 -2.38 -19.13
C ALA A 198 7.45 -1.79 -17.90
N PRO A 199 6.16 -1.44 -18.00
CA PRO A 199 5.39 -1.07 -16.83
C PRO A 199 5.53 -2.12 -15.73
N SER A 200 5.62 -1.69 -14.49
CA SER A 200 5.89 -2.56 -13.33
C SER A 200 4.75 -3.53 -12.98
N LEU A 201 4.11 -4.13 -13.98
CA LEU A 201 3.06 -5.16 -13.82
C LEU A 201 3.52 -6.35 -12.98
N ASN A 202 4.82 -6.67 -13.04
CA ASN A 202 5.31 -7.95 -12.54
C ASN A 202 5.48 -8.04 -11.02
N SER A 203 5.70 -6.94 -10.31
CA SER A 203 5.92 -6.99 -8.86
C SER A 203 4.67 -6.64 -8.04
N HIS A 204 3.89 -5.65 -8.46
CA HIS A 204 2.75 -5.14 -7.70
C HIS A 204 1.41 -5.78 -8.09
N GLY A 205 1.17 -6.06 -9.38
CA GLY A 205 -0.05 -6.73 -9.84
C GLY A 205 -0.21 -8.15 -9.31
N ARG A 206 0.90 -8.86 -9.08
CA ARG A 206 0.88 -10.22 -8.51
C ARG A 206 0.28 -10.26 -7.10
N GLY A 207 0.47 -9.21 -6.29
CA GLY A 207 -0.10 -9.13 -4.95
C GLY A 207 -1.63 -9.13 -4.99
N PHE A 208 -2.23 -8.29 -5.82
CA PHE A 208 -3.67 -8.24 -6.00
C PHE A 208 -4.24 -9.55 -6.54
N TYR A 209 -3.65 -10.06 -7.61
CA TYR A 209 -4.04 -11.30 -8.26
C TYR A 209 -3.99 -12.50 -7.30
N SER A 210 -2.92 -12.62 -6.51
CA SER A 210 -2.74 -13.73 -5.58
C SER A 210 -3.72 -13.63 -4.42
N LEU A 211 -3.90 -12.45 -3.82
CA LEU A 211 -4.83 -12.26 -2.71
C LEU A 211 -6.26 -12.59 -3.12
N PHE A 212 -6.72 -12.11 -4.28
CA PHE A 212 -8.04 -12.45 -4.80
C PHE A 212 -8.22 -13.96 -4.92
N ASN A 213 -7.27 -14.66 -5.56
CA ASN A 213 -7.36 -16.10 -5.77
C ASN A 213 -7.27 -16.89 -4.46
N LEU A 214 -6.42 -16.49 -3.52
CA LEU A 214 -6.34 -17.10 -2.20
C LEU A 214 -7.68 -17.00 -1.46
N LEU A 215 -8.28 -15.80 -1.39
CA LEU A 215 -9.59 -15.60 -0.77
C LEU A 215 -10.68 -16.44 -1.44
N TRP A 216 -10.67 -16.49 -2.78
CA TRP A 216 -11.62 -17.31 -3.53
C TRP A 216 -11.45 -18.81 -3.24
N LEU A 217 -10.22 -19.30 -3.19
CA LEU A 217 -9.93 -20.71 -2.86
C LEU A 217 -10.24 -21.02 -1.40
N MET A 218 -10.08 -20.05 -0.48
CA MET A 218 -10.48 -20.16 0.91
C MET A 218 -12.00 -20.14 1.10
N GLY A 219 -12.77 -19.89 0.03
CA GLY A 219 -14.23 -19.91 0.03
C GLY A 219 -14.91 -18.57 0.28
N TYR A 220 -14.16 -17.48 0.33
CA TYR A 220 -14.72 -16.14 0.44
C TYR A 220 -15.17 -15.61 -0.92
N PHE A 221 -15.99 -14.54 -0.91
CA PHE A 221 -16.52 -13.88 -2.10
C PHE A 221 -15.99 -12.44 -2.16
N PRO A 222 -14.71 -12.23 -2.55
CA PRO A 222 -14.14 -10.91 -2.58
C PRO A 222 -14.74 -10.05 -3.70
N GLU A 223 -15.18 -8.85 -3.34
CA GLU A 223 -15.50 -7.79 -4.29
C GLU A 223 -14.19 -7.08 -4.67
N THR A 224 -14.04 -6.77 -5.97
CA THR A 224 -12.87 -6.08 -6.47
C THR A 224 -13.24 -4.82 -7.23
N SER A 225 -12.42 -3.79 -7.08
CA SER A 225 -12.52 -2.59 -7.89
C SER A 225 -11.14 -2.04 -8.27
N TYR A 226 -11.10 -1.23 -9.34
CA TYR A 226 -9.88 -0.68 -9.88
C TYR A 226 -9.98 0.84 -9.94
N HIS A 227 -8.95 1.51 -9.46
CA HIS A 227 -8.93 2.97 -9.37
C HIS A 227 -7.67 3.51 -10.03
N LEU A 228 -7.88 4.38 -11.02
CA LEU A 228 -6.81 5.11 -11.67
C LEU A 228 -6.59 6.44 -10.95
N GLN A 229 -5.35 6.72 -10.64
CA GLN A 229 -4.88 8.03 -10.24
C GLN A 229 -3.91 8.54 -11.30
N GLU A 230 -4.24 9.66 -11.92
CA GLU A 230 -3.39 10.35 -12.88
C GLU A 230 -2.86 11.63 -12.26
N GLN A 231 -1.60 11.90 -12.49
CA GLN A 231 -0.96 13.13 -12.05
C GLN A 231 -0.15 13.74 -13.17
N LEU A 232 -0.29 15.06 -13.29
CA LEU A 232 0.45 15.90 -14.21
C LEU A 232 1.04 17.04 -13.39
N GLU A 233 2.35 17.14 -13.34
CA GLU A 233 3.04 18.14 -12.54
C GLU A 233 4.31 18.63 -13.24
N TYR A 234 4.68 19.89 -13.00
CA TYR A 234 5.99 20.39 -13.35
C TYR A 234 6.90 20.25 -12.13
N VAL A 235 8.04 19.59 -12.30
CA VAL A 235 9.02 19.32 -11.25
C VAL A 235 10.37 19.90 -11.64
N ASP A 236 11.19 20.30 -10.68
CA ASP A 236 12.52 20.80 -10.94
C ASP A 236 13.38 19.70 -11.58
N ALA A 237 14.04 20.04 -12.69
CA ALA A 237 14.97 19.16 -13.42
C ALA A 237 16.34 19.13 -12.72
N ASP A 238 16.35 18.77 -11.43
CA ASP A 238 17.50 18.81 -10.56
C ASP A 238 18.18 17.43 -10.38
N GLU A 239 19.22 17.41 -9.58
CA GLU A 239 19.99 16.20 -9.30
C GLU A 239 19.18 15.20 -8.46
N ASP A 240 18.27 15.66 -7.59
CA ASP A 240 17.44 14.77 -6.77
C ASP A 240 16.45 14.01 -7.65
N LEU A 241 15.83 14.66 -8.63
CA LEU A 241 14.99 14.00 -9.63
C LEU A 241 15.82 13.03 -10.49
N ALA A 242 17.02 13.43 -10.90
CA ALA A 242 17.92 12.56 -11.65
C ALA A 242 18.30 11.30 -10.85
N ARG A 243 18.62 11.45 -9.59
CA ARG A 243 18.91 10.33 -8.66
C ARG A 243 17.72 9.41 -8.47
N TYR A 244 16.51 9.96 -8.39
CA TYR A 244 15.29 9.18 -8.32
C TYR A 244 15.15 8.26 -9.54
N TYR A 245 15.25 8.80 -10.75
CA TYR A 245 15.11 8.00 -11.97
C TYR A 245 16.29 7.06 -12.20
N ALA A 246 17.52 7.47 -11.92
CA ALA A 246 18.68 6.59 -12.06
C ALA A 246 18.56 5.30 -11.22
N LYS A 247 17.97 5.38 -10.02
CA LYS A 247 17.67 4.22 -9.18
C LYS A 247 16.70 3.22 -9.83
N CYS A 248 15.75 3.69 -10.64
CA CYS A 248 14.78 2.83 -11.32
C CYS A 248 15.45 1.89 -12.34
N PHE A 249 16.65 2.22 -12.79
CA PHE A 249 17.40 1.47 -13.81
C PHE A 249 18.62 0.72 -13.27
N SER A 250 18.85 0.74 -11.95
CA SER A 250 19.91 -0.02 -11.29
C SER A 250 19.36 -1.33 -10.71
N ASP A 251 20.14 -2.40 -10.79
CA ASP A 251 19.74 -3.74 -10.34
C ASP A 251 19.61 -3.82 -8.80
N ASP A 252 20.35 -2.98 -8.07
CA ASP A 252 20.41 -2.93 -6.60
C ASP A 252 19.63 -1.74 -6.01
N MET A 253 18.91 -0.99 -6.84
CA MET A 253 18.25 0.28 -6.48
C MET A 253 19.20 1.34 -5.90
N LEU A 254 20.51 1.18 -6.14
CA LEU A 254 21.52 2.20 -5.86
C LEU A 254 21.90 2.83 -7.19
N ALA A 255 21.69 4.13 -7.31
CA ALA A 255 22.12 4.85 -8.51
C ALA A 255 23.62 5.12 -8.44
N ASP A 256 24.37 4.73 -9.47
CA ASP A 256 25.74 5.17 -9.60
C ASP A 256 25.82 6.62 -10.11
N GLU A 257 26.94 7.30 -9.83
CA GLU A 257 27.12 8.71 -10.15
C GLU A 257 27.13 8.99 -11.68
N GLU A 258 27.49 8.01 -12.50
CA GLU A 258 27.46 8.16 -13.96
C GLU A 258 26.02 8.13 -14.46
N ASN A 259 25.20 7.21 -13.99
CA ASN A 259 23.78 7.15 -14.33
C ASN A 259 23.04 8.42 -13.88
N ILE A 260 23.34 8.91 -12.65
CA ILE A 260 22.76 10.17 -12.16
C ILE A 260 23.12 11.32 -13.11
N ARG A 261 24.38 11.42 -13.50
CA ARG A 261 24.85 12.46 -14.40
C ARG A 261 24.14 12.41 -15.77
N CYS A 262 24.07 11.22 -16.38
CA CYS A 262 23.41 11.04 -17.68
C CYS A 262 21.92 11.43 -17.62
N VAL A 263 21.22 11.00 -16.58
CA VAL A 263 19.82 11.38 -16.37
C VAL A 263 19.68 12.88 -16.14
N HIS A 264 20.57 13.48 -15.35
CA HIS A 264 20.52 14.93 -15.07
C HIS A 264 20.78 15.79 -16.31
N GLU A 265 21.72 15.38 -17.17
CA GLU A 265 21.95 16.02 -18.45
C GLU A 265 20.69 15.94 -19.32
N TYR A 266 20.08 14.76 -19.42
CA TYR A 266 18.82 14.56 -20.13
C TYR A 266 17.69 15.46 -19.61
N LEU A 267 17.49 15.49 -18.28
CA LEU A 267 16.45 16.32 -17.68
C LEU A 267 16.66 17.81 -17.99
N LYS A 268 17.90 18.30 -17.92
CA LYS A 268 18.24 19.70 -18.25
C LYS A 268 18.00 20.05 -19.70
N GLU A 269 18.33 19.14 -20.62
CA GLU A 269 18.11 19.36 -22.05
C GLU A 269 16.62 19.45 -22.41
N HIS A 270 15.76 18.75 -21.64
CA HIS A 270 14.31 18.71 -21.88
C HIS A 270 13.50 19.63 -20.97
N ALA A 271 14.16 20.33 -20.03
CA ALA A 271 13.52 21.27 -19.13
C ALA A 271 13.09 22.54 -19.87
N GLY A 272 11.99 23.12 -19.40
CA GLY A 272 11.57 24.46 -19.82
C GLY A 272 12.56 25.56 -19.44
N ALA A 273 12.33 26.78 -19.93
CA ALA A 273 13.17 27.95 -19.62
C ALA A 273 13.19 28.29 -18.10
N ASP A 274 12.23 27.82 -17.36
CA ASP A 274 12.12 27.96 -15.89
C ASP A 274 12.86 26.84 -15.12
N GLY A 275 13.51 25.89 -15.81
CA GLY A 275 14.23 24.78 -15.22
C GLY A 275 13.35 23.62 -14.78
N THR A 276 12.05 23.65 -15.10
CA THR A 276 11.12 22.55 -14.77
C THR A 276 10.90 21.62 -15.96
N ILE A 277 10.53 20.37 -15.66
CA ILE A 277 10.14 19.37 -16.66
C ILE A 277 8.77 18.81 -16.31
N LEU A 278 7.97 18.51 -17.35
CA LEU A 278 6.67 17.91 -17.18
C LEU A 278 6.82 16.43 -16.80
N ARG A 279 6.26 16.09 -15.66
CA ARG A 279 6.12 14.71 -15.20
C ARG A 279 4.65 14.29 -15.28
N GLN A 280 4.39 13.23 -16.02
CA GLN A 280 3.07 12.62 -16.10
C GLN A 280 3.17 11.18 -15.69
N TYR A 281 2.39 10.78 -14.67
CA TYR A 281 2.32 9.39 -14.27
C TYR A 281 0.89 8.93 -13.95
N LYS A 282 0.69 7.64 -14.12
CA LYS A 282 -0.55 6.92 -13.86
C LYS A 282 -0.29 5.82 -12.87
N ARG A 283 -1.13 5.72 -11.85
CA ARG A 283 -1.07 4.66 -10.85
C ARG A 283 -2.40 3.95 -10.78
N TRP A 284 -2.38 2.65 -10.97
CA TRP A 284 -3.53 1.79 -10.80
C TRP A 284 -3.50 1.15 -9.42
N TYR A 285 -4.58 1.31 -8.68
CA TYR A 285 -4.83 0.66 -7.39
C TYR A 285 -5.90 -0.40 -7.57
N GLY A 286 -5.70 -1.56 -6.94
CA GLY A 286 -6.72 -2.59 -6.79
C GLY A 286 -7.23 -2.59 -5.35
N TRP A 287 -8.53 -2.62 -5.19
CA TRP A 287 -9.20 -2.76 -3.91
C TRP A 287 -9.89 -4.11 -3.86
N ILE A 288 -9.76 -4.80 -2.74
CA ILE A 288 -10.42 -6.06 -2.45
C ILE A 288 -11.16 -5.90 -1.12
N LEU A 289 -12.46 -6.11 -1.14
CA LEU A 289 -13.35 -6.09 0.03
C LEU A 289 -13.98 -7.47 0.18
N TRP A 290 -13.99 -8.04 1.36
CA TRP A 290 -14.66 -9.32 1.63
C TRP A 290 -15.27 -9.38 3.02
N ASP A 291 -16.40 -10.10 3.11
CA ASP A 291 -17.10 -10.40 4.35
C ASP A 291 -16.53 -11.70 4.93
N VAL A 292 -15.99 -11.64 6.15
CA VAL A 292 -15.40 -12.82 6.81
C VAL A 292 -16.46 -13.78 7.37
N ARG A 293 -17.71 -13.37 7.46
CA ARG A 293 -18.85 -14.16 8.00
C ARG A 293 -19.44 -15.11 6.96
N THR A 294 -19.24 -14.79 5.68
CA THR A 294 -19.80 -15.56 4.55
C THR A 294 -18.70 -16.35 3.87
N ARG A 295 -18.67 -17.67 4.15
CA ARG A 295 -17.64 -18.57 3.63
C ARG A 295 -18.27 -19.89 3.16
N LEU A 296 -17.77 -20.43 2.04
CA LEU A 296 -17.99 -21.81 1.63
C LEU A 296 -16.77 -22.66 1.97
N ASP A 297 -16.99 -23.85 2.53
CA ASP A 297 -15.92 -24.82 2.73
C ASP A 297 -15.45 -25.38 1.39
N ARG A 298 -14.36 -24.85 0.86
CA ARG A 298 -13.76 -25.28 -0.43
C ARG A 298 -12.45 -26.02 -0.24
N ILE A 299 -11.64 -25.58 0.72
CA ILE A 299 -10.41 -26.27 1.15
C ILE A 299 -10.57 -26.55 2.64
N ALA A 300 -10.25 -27.77 3.05
CA ALA A 300 -10.21 -28.15 4.47
C ALA A 300 -9.25 -27.18 5.19
N ALA A 301 -9.74 -26.62 6.28
CA ALA A 301 -9.20 -25.53 7.08
C ALA A 301 -7.68 -25.35 7.02
N ILE A 302 -7.26 -24.14 6.64
CA ILE A 302 -5.93 -23.61 6.97
C ILE A 302 -5.96 -23.18 8.44
#